data_1525e2c1916fd1ae3650ab3b3f05dd18
#
_entry.id   1525e2c1916fd1ae3650ab3b3f05dd18
#
_cell.length_a   1.000
_cell.length_b   1.000
_cell.length_c   1.000
_cell.angle_alpha   90.00
_cell.angle_beta   90.00
_cell.angle_gamma   90.00
#
_symmetry.space_group_name_H-M   'P 1'
#
loop_
_entity.id
_entity.type
_entity.pdbx_description
1 polymer ?
#
loop_
_entity_poly.entity_id
_entity_poly.type
_entity_poly.pdbx_seq_one_letter_code
_entity_poly.pdbx_strand_id
1 'polypeptide(L)'
;MIYPAFAAEYDLNSYHADDDSNESSEYSQIVSTSDGTLDVGIYTIPAIPNTDEFTKLMISFLKPDTERIQLHIDYRVSVTKDGDYVFGPMSRLLHTSPGTITIPVQFSENGSHIVHIEIEGILFQPIPLETATLTINVGQTETSIPGWIKNNAGWWADGQIDDGSFVTGLQWLISNDVMTIPPTEQGTGSDDVIPSWIKNNAGWWADGQIDDNSFVTGLQWLISNGIMKIS
;
A
#
# COMPACT_ATOMS: atom_id res chain seq x y z
N MET A 1 -27.19 -41.72 40.56
CA MET A 1 -26.67 -40.33 40.42
C MET A 1 -26.46 -40.09 38.95
N ILE A 2 -27.38 -39.37 38.33
CA ILE A 2 -27.38 -39.11 36.88
C ILE A 2 -26.91 -37.66 36.72
N TYR A 3 -25.79 -37.44 36.04
CA TYR A 3 -25.34 -36.11 35.69
C TYR A 3 -25.96 -35.71 34.34
N PRO A 4 -26.58 -34.52 34.22
CA PRO A 4 -27.04 -34.02 32.92
C PRO A 4 -25.86 -33.43 32.12
N ALA A 5 -25.78 -33.84 30.86
CA ALA A 5 -24.89 -33.23 29.87
C ALA A 5 -25.41 -31.83 29.53
N PHE A 6 -24.59 -30.80 29.74
CA PHE A 6 -24.81 -29.47 29.19
C PHE A 6 -24.36 -29.47 27.73
N ALA A 7 -25.31 -29.47 26.80
CA ALA A 7 -25.06 -29.10 25.42
C ALA A 7 -25.01 -27.57 25.36
N ALA A 8 -23.84 -27.01 25.06
CA ALA A 8 -23.73 -25.61 24.70
C ALA A 8 -24.18 -25.47 23.24
N GLU A 9 -25.37 -24.93 23.05
CA GLU A 9 -25.83 -24.43 21.76
C GLU A 9 -24.96 -23.21 21.37
N TYR A 10 -24.13 -23.38 20.37
CA TYR A 10 -23.47 -22.24 19.72
C TYR A 10 -24.48 -21.58 18.78
N ASP A 11 -24.96 -20.41 19.18
CA ASP A 11 -25.80 -19.55 18.38
C ASP A 11 -24.96 -18.95 17.23
N LEU A 12 -25.13 -19.50 16.02
CA LEU A 12 -24.48 -19.04 14.80
C LEU A 12 -25.18 -17.83 14.16
N ASN A 13 -26.10 -17.17 14.86
CA ASN A 13 -26.94 -16.09 14.31
C ASN A 13 -26.60 -14.67 14.79
N SER A 14 -25.44 -14.43 15.40
CA SER A 14 -25.08 -13.10 15.89
C SER A 14 -24.09 -12.31 14.99
N TYR A 15 -24.05 -12.60 13.70
CA TYR A 15 -23.35 -11.75 12.71
C TYR A 15 -24.36 -11.09 11.77
N HIS A 16 -25.19 -10.23 12.31
CA HIS A 16 -25.85 -9.15 11.60
C HIS A 16 -25.70 -7.90 12.48
N ALA A 17 -24.73 -7.10 12.13
CA ALA A 17 -24.74 -5.70 12.46
C ALA A 17 -24.60 -4.95 11.14
N ASP A 18 -25.72 -4.38 10.72
CA ASP A 18 -25.71 -3.27 9.77
C ASP A 18 -24.95 -2.13 10.45
N ASP A 19 -23.73 -1.87 9.99
CA ASP A 19 -23.05 -0.61 10.23
C ASP A 19 -22.53 -0.10 8.90
N ASP A 20 -23.32 0.75 8.29
CA ASP A 20 -23.01 1.59 7.13
C ASP A 20 -22.03 2.70 7.56
N SER A 21 -20.85 2.34 8.03
CA SER A 21 -19.76 3.25 8.31
C SER A 21 -18.58 2.89 7.43
N ASN A 22 -18.33 3.69 6.40
CA ASN A 22 -17.07 3.97 5.71
C ASN A 22 -15.89 3.07 6.12
N GLU A 23 -16.01 1.74 5.92
CA GLU A 23 -14.90 0.81 6.08
C GLU A 23 -13.94 1.05 4.90
N SER A 24 -12.78 1.61 5.20
CA SER A 24 -11.65 1.56 4.28
C SER A 24 -11.40 0.09 3.94
N SER A 25 -11.33 -0.23 2.63
CA SER A 25 -11.04 -1.59 2.15
C SER A 25 -9.85 -2.18 2.91
N GLU A 26 -9.96 -3.43 3.36
CA GLU A 26 -8.85 -4.18 3.99
C GLU A 26 -7.66 -4.31 3.03
N TYR A 27 -7.90 -4.20 1.73
CA TYR A 27 -6.90 -4.36 0.69
C TYR A 27 -6.18 -3.06 0.38
N SER A 28 -4.84 -3.13 0.27
CA SER A 28 -4.03 -2.00 -0.22
C SER A 28 -4.25 -1.73 -1.71
N GLN A 29 -4.60 -2.78 -2.46
CA GLN A 29 -4.91 -2.70 -3.89
C GLN A 29 -5.91 -3.79 -4.28
N ILE A 30 -6.83 -3.46 -5.19
CA ILE A 30 -7.71 -4.41 -5.88
C ILE A 30 -7.58 -4.15 -7.38
N VAL A 31 -7.40 -5.21 -8.17
CA VAL A 31 -7.35 -5.13 -9.65
C VAL A 31 -8.19 -6.24 -10.26
N SER A 32 -8.84 -5.96 -11.38
CA SER A 32 -9.53 -6.98 -12.16
C SER A 32 -8.55 -7.84 -12.96
N THR A 33 -8.87 -9.11 -13.16
CA THR A 33 -8.13 -9.99 -14.05
C THR A 33 -8.28 -9.55 -15.51
N SER A 34 -7.41 -10.06 -16.41
CA SER A 34 -7.37 -9.66 -17.83
C SER A 34 -8.71 -9.74 -18.54
N ASP A 35 -9.55 -10.73 -18.22
CA ASP A 35 -10.88 -10.93 -18.81
C ASP A 35 -12.01 -10.45 -17.89
N GLY A 36 -11.68 -9.96 -16.68
CA GLY A 36 -12.63 -9.43 -15.71
C GLY A 36 -13.51 -10.49 -15.04
N THR A 37 -13.10 -11.76 -15.05
CA THR A 37 -13.85 -12.83 -14.41
C THR A 37 -13.71 -12.79 -12.89
N LEU A 38 -12.62 -12.25 -12.39
CA LEU A 38 -12.33 -12.05 -10.97
C LEU A 38 -11.71 -10.67 -10.72
N ASP A 39 -11.80 -10.22 -9.47
CA ASP A 39 -10.93 -9.23 -8.91
C ASP A 39 -9.93 -9.89 -7.97
N VAL A 40 -8.75 -9.30 -7.87
CA VAL A 40 -7.68 -9.76 -6.96
C VAL A 40 -7.33 -8.64 -6.00
N GLY A 41 -7.55 -8.89 -4.72
CA GLY A 41 -7.16 -7.99 -3.64
C GLY A 41 -5.84 -8.41 -3.01
N ILE A 42 -4.99 -7.44 -2.65
CA ILE A 42 -3.72 -7.69 -1.95
C ILE A 42 -3.53 -6.72 -0.79
N TYR A 43 -2.93 -7.22 0.28
CA TYR A 43 -2.29 -6.42 1.32
C TYR A 43 -1.07 -7.16 1.87
N THR A 44 -0.26 -6.48 2.65
CA THR A 44 0.98 -7.03 3.22
C THR A 44 0.99 -6.92 4.74
N ILE A 45 1.70 -7.84 5.39
CA ILE A 45 2.00 -7.80 6.82
C ILE A 45 3.52 -7.94 6.98
N PRO A 46 4.23 -6.89 7.44
CA PRO A 46 3.74 -5.55 7.80
C PRO A 46 3.15 -4.80 6.61
N ALA A 47 2.32 -3.79 6.86
CA ALA A 47 1.68 -2.98 5.82
C ALA A 47 2.72 -2.26 4.94
N ILE A 48 3.87 -1.94 5.52
CA ILE A 48 5.05 -1.43 4.82
C ILE A 48 6.12 -2.53 4.90
N PRO A 49 6.32 -3.31 3.82
CA PRO A 49 7.41 -4.28 3.76
C PRO A 49 8.78 -3.60 3.84
N ASN A 50 9.74 -4.27 4.45
CA ASN A 50 11.14 -3.85 4.44
C ASN A 50 12.05 -5.02 4.03
N THR A 51 13.34 -4.72 3.78
CA THR A 51 14.29 -5.72 3.28
C THR A 51 14.85 -6.66 4.36
N ASP A 52 14.62 -6.37 5.64
CA ASP A 52 15.25 -7.09 6.75
C ASP A 52 14.35 -8.21 7.31
N GLU A 53 13.06 -8.18 6.98
CA GLU A 53 12.06 -9.08 7.55
C GLU A 53 11.25 -9.82 6.47
N PHE A 54 10.69 -10.97 6.86
CA PHE A 54 9.71 -11.65 6.01
C PHE A 54 8.40 -10.88 5.98
N THR A 55 7.95 -10.60 4.77
CA THR A 55 6.64 -10.03 4.50
C THR A 55 5.66 -11.14 4.15
N LYS A 56 4.48 -11.13 4.73
CA LYS A 56 3.38 -11.97 4.28
C LYS A 56 2.58 -11.21 3.22
N LEU A 57 2.54 -11.73 2.01
CA LEU A 57 1.60 -11.28 0.98
C LEU A 57 0.28 -11.99 1.23
N MET A 58 -0.75 -11.22 1.52
CA MET A 58 -2.12 -11.69 1.67
C MET A 58 -2.86 -11.39 0.38
N ILE A 59 -3.27 -12.42 -0.33
CA ILE A 59 -3.96 -12.30 -1.64
C ILE A 59 -5.33 -12.95 -1.51
N SER A 60 -6.34 -12.26 -1.98
CA SER A 60 -7.73 -12.72 -2.02
C SER A 60 -8.28 -12.67 -3.43
N PHE A 61 -8.92 -13.75 -3.85
CA PHE A 61 -9.66 -13.80 -5.10
C PHE A 61 -11.11 -13.39 -4.83
N LEU A 62 -11.58 -12.37 -5.51
CA LEU A 62 -12.87 -11.73 -5.25
C LEU A 62 -13.81 -11.91 -6.44
N LYS A 63 -15.10 -11.91 -6.19
CA LYS A 63 -16.10 -11.82 -7.25
C LYS A 63 -16.09 -10.41 -7.83
N PRO A 64 -16.22 -10.25 -9.15
CA PRO A 64 -16.12 -8.95 -9.80
C PRO A 64 -17.00 -7.88 -9.13
N ASP A 65 -16.46 -6.67 -9.02
CA ASP A 65 -17.12 -5.50 -8.44
C ASP A 65 -17.63 -5.71 -7.00
N THR A 66 -17.04 -6.65 -6.25
CA THR A 66 -17.40 -6.91 -4.85
C THR A 66 -16.16 -7.25 -4.02
N GLU A 67 -16.24 -7.13 -2.70
CA GLU A 67 -15.23 -7.68 -1.77
C GLU A 67 -15.54 -9.11 -1.30
N ARG A 68 -16.44 -9.80 -2.00
CA ARG A 68 -16.84 -11.18 -1.64
C ARG A 68 -15.85 -12.17 -2.21
N ILE A 69 -15.29 -13.02 -1.35
CA ILE A 69 -14.35 -14.08 -1.75
C ILE A 69 -14.96 -15.03 -2.77
N GLN A 70 -14.19 -15.33 -3.83
CA GLN A 70 -14.43 -16.42 -4.74
C GLN A 70 -13.66 -17.66 -4.27
N LEU A 71 -14.37 -18.74 -3.98
CA LEU A 71 -13.81 -20.01 -3.53
C LEU A 71 -13.25 -20.85 -4.68
N HIS A 72 -12.35 -21.78 -4.36
CA HIS A 72 -11.82 -22.81 -5.28
C HIS A 72 -11.17 -22.22 -6.53
N ILE A 73 -9.98 -21.65 -6.34
CA ILE A 73 -9.18 -21.04 -7.41
C ILE A 73 -7.93 -21.87 -7.66
N ASP A 74 -7.64 -22.13 -8.94
CA ASP A 74 -6.36 -22.68 -9.40
C ASP A 74 -5.47 -21.56 -9.94
N TYR A 75 -4.27 -21.42 -9.38
CA TYR A 75 -3.45 -20.23 -9.58
C TYR A 75 -1.94 -20.51 -9.58
N ARG A 76 -1.16 -19.56 -10.09
CA ARG A 76 0.27 -19.38 -9.86
C ARG A 76 0.55 -17.94 -9.43
N VAL A 77 1.62 -17.77 -8.66
CA VAL A 77 2.11 -16.42 -8.27
C VAL A 77 3.61 -16.34 -8.49
N SER A 78 4.04 -15.19 -8.94
CA SER A 78 5.45 -14.78 -8.92
C SER A 78 5.57 -13.32 -8.52
N VAL A 79 6.73 -12.94 -8.02
CA VAL A 79 7.08 -11.55 -7.70
C VAL A 79 8.37 -11.20 -8.40
N THR A 80 8.38 -10.07 -9.10
CA THR A 80 9.56 -9.58 -9.82
C THR A 80 9.93 -8.17 -9.38
N LYS A 81 11.23 -7.83 -9.54
CA LYS A 81 11.75 -6.47 -9.47
C LYS A 81 12.64 -6.25 -10.68
N ASP A 82 12.39 -5.19 -11.44
CA ASP A 82 13.14 -4.82 -12.65
C ASP A 82 13.30 -5.97 -13.67
N GLY A 83 12.36 -6.94 -13.64
CA GLY A 83 12.33 -8.13 -14.49
C GLY A 83 12.94 -9.39 -13.87
N ASP A 84 13.65 -9.28 -12.76
CA ASP A 84 14.24 -10.42 -12.05
C ASP A 84 13.26 -11.00 -11.02
N TYR A 85 13.25 -12.32 -10.87
CA TYR A 85 12.37 -12.98 -9.90
C TYR A 85 12.90 -12.81 -8.47
N VAL A 86 12.06 -12.25 -7.60
CA VAL A 86 12.24 -12.22 -6.14
C VAL A 86 11.57 -13.44 -5.51
N PHE A 87 10.43 -13.86 -6.09
CA PHE A 87 9.71 -15.06 -5.67
C PHE A 87 9.14 -15.78 -6.90
N GLY A 88 9.21 -17.10 -6.92
CA GLY A 88 8.72 -17.91 -8.03
C GLY A 88 9.66 -17.90 -9.25
N PRO A 89 9.14 -18.16 -10.47
CA PRO A 89 7.77 -18.56 -10.75
C PRO A 89 7.41 -19.92 -10.16
N MET A 90 6.16 -20.09 -9.74
CA MET A 90 5.68 -21.39 -9.28
C MET A 90 5.61 -22.38 -10.45
N SER A 91 6.32 -23.50 -10.34
CA SER A 91 6.37 -24.51 -11.41
C SER A 91 5.08 -25.31 -11.57
N ARG A 92 4.20 -25.26 -10.59
CA ARG A 92 2.93 -26.01 -10.55
C ARG A 92 1.76 -25.08 -10.35
N LEU A 93 0.65 -25.44 -10.95
CA LEU A 93 -0.65 -24.88 -10.63
C LEU A 93 -1.02 -25.30 -9.19
N LEU A 94 -1.36 -24.35 -8.36
CA LEU A 94 -1.79 -24.55 -6.97
C LEU A 94 -3.29 -24.31 -6.85
N HIS A 95 -3.90 -24.89 -5.82
CA HIS A 95 -5.31 -24.73 -5.52
C HIS A 95 -5.52 -24.09 -4.15
N THR A 96 -6.42 -23.11 -4.08
CA THR A 96 -6.93 -22.57 -2.82
C THR A 96 -8.42 -22.81 -2.70
N SER A 97 -8.85 -23.56 -1.69
CA SER A 97 -10.27 -23.78 -1.41
C SER A 97 -10.94 -22.55 -0.80
N PRO A 98 -10.33 -21.81 0.16
CA PRO A 98 -10.94 -20.63 0.75
C PRO A 98 -10.91 -19.39 -0.16
N GLY A 99 -10.22 -19.42 -1.30
CA GLY A 99 -10.09 -18.26 -2.18
C GLY A 99 -9.13 -17.18 -1.67
N THR A 100 -8.37 -17.49 -0.62
CA THR A 100 -7.32 -16.64 -0.06
C THR A 100 -6.02 -17.40 0.04
N ILE A 101 -4.90 -16.71 -0.06
CA ILE A 101 -3.56 -17.29 0.08
C ILE A 101 -2.64 -16.35 0.86
N THR A 102 -1.66 -16.94 1.54
CA THR A 102 -0.60 -16.22 2.23
C THR A 102 0.74 -16.71 1.73
N ILE A 103 1.55 -15.82 1.19
CA ILE A 103 2.87 -16.14 0.66
C ILE A 103 3.92 -15.36 1.47
N PRO A 104 4.84 -16.04 2.16
CA PRO A 104 5.97 -15.39 2.78
C PRO A 104 7.01 -15.03 1.70
N VAL A 105 7.36 -13.75 1.59
CA VAL A 105 8.40 -13.25 0.70
C VAL A 105 9.42 -12.46 1.52
N GLN A 106 10.69 -12.63 1.21
CA GLN A 106 11.76 -11.77 1.72
C GLN A 106 12.26 -10.91 0.57
N PHE A 107 12.12 -9.62 0.71
CA PHE A 107 12.62 -8.66 -0.26
C PHE A 107 14.08 -8.34 0.04
N SER A 108 14.91 -8.26 -0.99
CA SER A 108 16.34 -7.91 -0.88
C SER A 108 16.63 -6.45 -1.21
N GLU A 109 15.67 -5.74 -1.80
CA GLU A 109 15.83 -4.38 -2.27
C GLU A 109 14.58 -3.56 -2.02
N ASN A 110 14.76 -2.27 -1.77
CA ASN A 110 13.68 -1.30 -1.67
C ASN A 110 13.10 -0.95 -3.06
N GLY A 111 11.90 -0.38 -3.08
CA GLY A 111 11.24 0.08 -4.29
C GLY A 111 10.07 -0.78 -4.73
N SER A 112 9.57 -0.53 -5.93
CA SER A 112 8.40 -1.22 -6.49
C SER A 112 8.73 -2.64 -6.92
N HIS A 113 7.92 -3.57 -6.47
CA HIS A 113 7.92 -4.98 -6.86
C HIS A 113 6.59 -5.33 -7.51
N ILE A 114 6.62 -6.14 -8.54
CA ILE A 114 5.42 -6.54 -9.28
C ILE A 114 5.03 -7.95 -8.90
N VAL A 115 3.79 -8.10 -8.42
CA VAL A 115 3.18 -9.40 -8.17
C VAL A 115 2.39 -9.79 -9.41
N HIS A 116 2.75 -10.91 -10.01
CA HIS A 116 2.06 -11.50 -11.15
C HIS A 116 1.24 -12.69 -10.65
N ILE A 117 -0.03 -12.70 -10.99
CA ILE A 117 -0.97 -13.77 -10.64
C ILE A 117 -1.54 -14.32 -11.93
N GLU A 118 -1.46 -15.63 -12.10
CA GLU A 118 -2.05 -16.40 -13.18
C GLU A 118 -3.17 -17.26 -12.61
N ILE A 119 -4.32 -17.30 -13.27
CA ILE A 119 -5.50 -18.04 -12.86
C ILE A 119 -5.94 -18.93 -14.03
N GLU A 120 -6.09 -20.23 -13.78
CA GLU A 120 -6.45 -21.22 -14.79
C GLU A 120 -7.66 -22.07 -14.39
N GLY A 121 -8.26 -21.86 -13.21
CA GLY A 121 -9.44 -22.59 -12.76
C GLY A 121 -10.25 -21.86 -11.69
N ILE A 122 -11.57 -21.98 -11.78
CA ILE A 122 -12.55 -21.45 -10.82
C ILE A 122 -13.59 -22.54 -10.54
N LEU A 123 -13.89 -22.79 -9.25
CA LEU A 123 -14.88 -23.77 -8.80
C LEU A 123 -14.66 -25.17 -9.44
N PHE A 124 -13.39 -25.60 -9.49
CA PHE A 124 -12.94 -26.86 -10.11
C PHE A 124 -13.19 -26.95 -11.63
N GLN A 125 -13.49 -25.85 -12.30
CA GLN A 125 -13.62 -25.79 -13.74
C GLN A 125 -12.41 -25.06 -14.33
N PRO A 126 -11.73 -25.64 -15.33
CA PRO A 126 -10.65 -24.93 -16.02
C PRO A 126 -11.22 -23.74 -16.80
N ILE A 127 -10.49 -22.64 -16.77
CA ILE A 127 -10.77 -21.43 -17.56
C ILE A 127 -9.58 -21.12 -18.46
N PRO A 128 -9.74 -20.30 -19.51
CA PRO A 128 -8.60 -19.70 -20.20
C PRO A 128 -7.71 -18.97 -19.19
N LEU A 129 -6.40 -18.92 -19.46
CA LEU A 129 -5.47 -18.22 -18.60
C LEU A 129 -5.87 -16.74 -18.46
N GLU A 130 -6.13 -16.32 -17.24
CA GLU A 130 -6.30 -14.93 -16.88
C GLU A 130 -5.14 -14.46 -16.01
N THR A 131 -4.81 -13.19 -16.10
CA THR A 131 -3.70 -12.60 -15.35
C THR A 131 -4.13 -11.36 -14.59
N ALA A 132 -3.52 -11.16 -13.43
CA ALA A 132 -3.59 -9.91 -12.66
C ALA A 132 -2.19 -9.46 -12.30
N THR A 133 -1.97 -8.14 -12.27
CA THR A 133 -0.69 -7.54 -11.91
C THR A 133 -0.91 -6.47 -10.86
N LEU A 134 -0.22 -6.61 -9.72
CA LEU A 134 -0.30 -5.69 -8.59
C LEU A 134 1.10 -5.21 -8.21
N THR A 135 1.18 -4.07 -7.54
CA THR A 135 2.45 -3.46 -7.14
C THR A 135 2.59 -3.46 -5.62
N ILE A 136 3.77 -3.84 -5.13
CA ILE A 136 4.15 -3.72 -3.73
C ILE A 136 5.34 -2.77 -3.63
N ASN A 137 5.24 -1.77 -2.77
CA ASN A 137 6.31 -0.84 -2.49
C ASN A 137 7.05 -1.27 -1.21
N VAL A 138 8.30 -1.70 -1.35
CA VAL A 138 9.16 -2.17 -0.26
C VAL A 138 10.02 -1.02 0.25
N GLY A 139 10.05 -0.83 1.56
CA GLY A 139 10.83 0.25 2.19
C GLY A 139 10.29 1.65 1.90
N GLN A 140 9.12 1.75 1.30
CA GLN A 140 8.47 3.02 0.98
C GLN A 140 7.07 3.02 1.58
N THR A 141 6.78 3.99 2.42
CA THR A 141 5.40 4.36 2.73
C THR A 141 4.79 4.91 1.45
N GLU A 142 3.57 4.49 1.13
CA GLU A 142 2.80 5.17 0.09
C GLU A 142 2.75 6.66 0.45
N THR A 143 3.23 7.50 -0.47
CA THR A 143 3.14 8.94 -0.28
C THR A 143 1.70 9.36 -0.51
N SER A 144 1.00 9.71 0.56
CA SER A 144 -0.34 10.29 0.49
C SER A 144 -0.26 11.79 0.76
N ILE A 145 -0.43 12.60 -0.29
CA ILE A 145 -0.44 14.06 -0.18
C ILE A 145 -1.80 14.57 -0.67
N PRO A 146 -2.62 15.16 0.20
CA PRO A 146 -3.87 15.77 -0.23
C PRO A 146 -3.64 16.83 -1.32
N GLY A 147 -4.41 16.76 -2.41
CA GLY A 147 -4.18 17.59 -3.60
C GLY A 147 -4.23 19.12 -3.36
N TRP A 148 -4.91 19.58 -2.29
CA TRP A 148 -4.95 21.00 -1.93
C TRP A 148 -3.61 21.54 -1.44
N ILE A 149 -2.68 20.68 -0.99
CA ILE A 149 -1.33 21.08 -0.55
C ILE A 149 -0.52 21.62 -1.74
N LYS A 150 -0.81 21.19 -2.97
CA LYS A 150 -0.17 21.71 -4.19
C LYS A 150 -0.33 23.24 -4.31
N ASN A 151 -1.50 23.77 -3.96
CA ASN A 151 -1.72 25.21 -3.98
C ASN A 151 -0.82 25.93 -2.95
N ASN A 152 -0.70 25.36 -1.75
CA ASN A 152 0.16 25.92 -0.70
C ASN A 152 1.62 25.88 -1.10
N ALA A 153 2.08 24.80 -1.75
CA ALA A 153 3.44 24.67 -2.26
C ALA A 153 3.75 25.71 -3.36
N GLY A 154 2.81 25.95 -4.26
CA GLY A 154 2.93 27.02 -5.26
C GLY A 154 3.03 28.40 -4.63
N TRP A 155 2.17 28.73 -3.66
CA TRP A 155 2.22 30.01 -2.94
C TRP A 155 3.53 30.20 -2.17
N TRP A 156 4.06 29.11 -1.61
CA TRP A 156 5.38 29.16 -0.96
C TRP A 156 6.52 29.38 -1.97
N ALA A 157 6.50 28.68 -3.10
CA ALA A 157 7.48 28.85 -4.17
C ALA A 157 7.48 30.31 -4.70
N ASP A 158 6.30 30.94 -4.82
CA ASP A 158 6.09 32.31 -5.26
C ASP A 158 6.39 33.36 -4.15
N GLY A 159 6.75 32.92 -2.93
CA GLY A 159 7.06 33.78 -1.80
C GLY A 159 5.83 34.41 -1.13
N GLN A 160 4.62 33.92 -1.40
CA GLN A 160 3.37 34.38 -0.76
C GLN A 160 3.20 33.79 0.65
N ILE A 161 3.84 32.67 0.92
CA ILE A 161 3.95 32.03 2.25
C ILE A 161 5.44 32.03 2.64
N ASP A 162 5.74 32.40 3.86
CA ASP A 162 7.12 32.34 4.39
C ASP A 162 7.55 30.92 4.71
N ASP A 163 8.88 30.70 4.81
CA ASP A 163 9.50 29.38 5.01
C ASP A 163 9.03 28.71 6.30
N GLY A 164 8.95 29.47 7.39
CA GLY A 164 8.56 28.96 8.69
C GLY A 164 7.11 28.50 8.71
N SER A 165 6.20 29.29 8.14
CA SER A 165 4.78 28.94 8.04
C SER A 165 4.56 27.70 7.19
N PHE A 166 5.24 27.57 6.06
CA PHE A 166 5.11 26.41 5.18
C PHE A 166 5.64 25.14 5.85
N VAL A 167 6.85 25.18 6.40
CA VAL A 167 7.46 24.03 7.09
C VAL A 167 6.63 23.61 8.30
N THR A 168 6.17 24.55 9.14
CA THR A 168 5.31 24.25 10.29
C THR A 168 3.99 23.60 9.86
N GLY A 169 3.40 24.08 8.76
CA GLY A 169 2.20 23.48 8.19
C GLY A 169 2.41 22.03 7.76
N LEU A 170 3.50 21.74 7.05
CA LEU A 170 3.84 20.37 6.65
C LEU A 170 4.14 19.46 7.85
N GLN A 171 4.88 19.95 8.85
CA GLN A 171 5.14 19.23 10.09
C GLN A 171 3.83 18.82 10.77
N TRP A 172 2.87 19.74 10.86
CA TRP A 172 1.56 19.46 11.43
C TRP A 172 0.81 18.40 10.65
N LEU A 173 0.80 18.49 9.31
CA LEU A 173 0.12 17.53 8.45
C LEU A 173 0.70 16.12 8.58
N ILE A 174 2.02 15.99 8.67
CA ILE A 174 2.70 14.72 8.85
C ILE A 174 2.44 14.16 10.26
N SER A 175 2.57 15.00 11.30
CA SER A 175 2.35 14.58 12.70
C SER A 175 0.91 14.23 13.05
N ASN A 176 -0.07 14.60 12.20
CA ASN A 176 -1.48 14.27 12.38
C ASN A 176 -1.99 13.27 11.32
N ASP A 177 -1.09 12.56 10.66
CA ASP A 177 -1.41 11.53 9.64
C ASP A 177 -2.28 12.02 8.47
N VAL A 178 -2.34 13.34 8.24
CA VAL A 178 -3.04 13.95 7.09
C VAL A 178 -2.20 13.81 5.81
N MET A 179 -0.89 13.76 5.98
CA MET A 179 0.09 13.55 4.92
C MET A 179 1.05 12.45 5.33
N THR A 180 1.19 11.43 4.51
CA THR A 180 2.12 10.32 4.75
C THR A 180 3.34 10.47 3.85
N ILE A 181 4.53 10.34 4.43
CA ILE A 181 5.82 10.32 3.73
C ILE A 181 6.62 9.08 4.16
N PRO A 182 7.55 8.58 3.33
CA PRO A 182 8.41 7.47 3.72
C PRO A 182 9.18 7.75 5.01
N PRO A 183 9.45 6.72 5.85
CA PRO A 183 10.26 6.86 7.06
C PRO A 183 11.58 7.57 6.74
N THR A 184 11.89 8.60 7.50
CA THR A 184 13.07 9.43 7.26
C THR A 184 13.77 9.69 8.59
N GLU A 185 15.07 9.43 8.65
CA GLU A 185 15.87 9.71 9.83
C GLU A 185 15.94 11.22 10.09
N GLN A 186 15.64 11.60 11.34
CA GLN A 186 15.69 12.99 11.77
C GLN A 186 17.15 13.44 11.93
N GLY A 187 17.56 14.41 11.14
CA GLY A 187 18.88 15.03 11.28
C GLY A 187 18.98 15.97 12.48
N THR A 188 20.20 16.23 12.90
CA THR A 188 20.54 17.10 14.05
C THR A 188 21.01 18.50 13.62
N GLY A 189 20.87 18.83 12.33
CA GLY A 189 21.26 20.13 11.78
C GLY A 189 20.49 21.29 12.44
N SER A 190 21.06 22.47 12.38
CA SER A 190 20.49 23.70 12.93
C SER A 190 20.43 24.84 11.90
N ASP A 191 20.65 24.55 10.62
CA ASP A 191 20.58 25.55 9.58
C ASP A 191 19.13 25.83 9.22
N ASP A 192 18.64 27.02 9.59
CA ASP A 192 17.25 27.44 9.31
C ASP A 192 17.05 27.88 7.85
N VAL A 193 18.06 27.75 7.01
CA VAL A 193 18.01 28.23 5.61
C VAL A 193 17.61 27.09 4.68
N ILE A 194 16.42 27.21 4.11
CA ILE A 194 15.94 26.27 3.08
C ILE A 194 16.63 26.60 1.74
N PRO A 195 17.32 25.63 1.11
CA PRO A 195 17.91 25.85 -0.19
C PRO A 195 16.88 26.20 -1.25
N SER A 196 17.23 27.09 -2.18
CA SER A 196 16.32 27.57 -3.23
C SER A 196 15.81 26.45 -4.14
N TRP A 197 16.57 25.37 -4.31
CA TRP A 197 16.14 24.23 -5.14
C TRP A 197 14.94 23.50 -4.53
N ILE A 198 14.76 23.50 -3.21
CA ILE A 198 13.56 22.93 -2.54
C ILE A 198 12.32 23.75 -2.92
N LYS A 199 12.44 25.08 -2.94
CA LYS A 199 11.33 25.96 -3.38
C LYS A 199 11.00 25.75 -4.86
N ASN A 200 12.02 25.58 -5.70
CA ASN A 200 11.82 25.27 -7.11
C ASN A 200 11.06 23.93 -7.28
N ASN A 201 11.45 22.89 -6.53
CA ASN A 201 10.74 21.62 -6.54
C ASN A 201 9.27 21.78 -6.14
N ALA A 202 8.98 22.57 -5.11
CA ALA A 202 7.61 22.83 -4.68
C ALA A 202 6.77 23.53 -5.77
N GLY A 203 7.37 24.50 -6.47
CA GLY A 203 6.72 25.15 -7.61
C GLY A 203 6.46 24.17 -8.77
N TRP A 204 7.46 23.41 -9.18
CA TRP A 204 7.32 22.39 -10.22
C TRP A 204 6.30 21.30 -9.88
N TRP A 205 6.22 20.93 -8.60
CA TRP A 205 5.22 20.00 -8.12
C TRP A 205 3.81 20.59 -8.16
N ALA A 206 3.66 21.86 -7.73
CA ALA A 206 2.39 22.58 -7.80
C ALA A 206 1.87 22.67 -9.24
N ASP A 207 2.78 22.91 -10.20
CA ASP A 207 2.49 22.99 -11.64
C ASP A 207 2.35 21.60 -12.32
N GLY A 208 2.53 20.50 -11.57
CA GLY A 208 2.44 19.14 -12.10
C GLY A 208 3.61 18.74 -13.01
N GLN A 209 4.75 19.44 -12.95
CA GLN A 209 5.95 19.15 -13.72
C GLN A 209 6.78 18.02 -13.11
N ILE A 210 6.65 17.79 -11.82
CA ILE A 210 7.24 16.65 -11.10
C ILE A 210 6.15 15.91 -10.30
N ASP A 211 6.39 14.64 -10.02
CA ASP A 211 5.50 13.76 -9.27
C ASP A 211 5.59 13.99 -7.74
N ASP A 212 4.69 13.35 -7.01
CA ASP A 212 4.60 13.44 -5.55
C ASP A 212 5.88 12.90 -4.88
N ASN A 213 6.49 11.84 -5.42
CA ASN A 213 7.72 11.26 -4.88
C ASN A 213 8.91 12.23 -4.99
N SER A 214 9.02 12.93 -6.11
CA SER A 214 10.06 13.95 -6.31
C SER A 214 9.93 15.11 -5.32
N PHE A 215 8.72 15.57 -5.04
CA PHE A 215 8.46 16.57 -4.00
C PHE A 215 8.82 16.04 -2.61
N VAL A 216 8.40 14.83 -2.27
CA VAL A 216 8.68 14.19 -0.97
C VAL A 216 10.17 14.00 -0.74
N THR A 217 10.95 13.68 -1.78
CA THR A 217 12.42 13.62 -1.68
C THR A 217 12.99 14.94 -1.16
N GLY A 218 12.45 16.07 -1.59
CA GLY A 218 12.81 17.40 -1.06
C GLY A 218 12.46 17.55 0.44
N LEU A 219 11.30 17.06 0.87
CA LEU A 219 10.90 17.09 2.28
C LEU A 219 11.77 16.17 3.14
N GLN A 220 12.09 14.98 2.66
CA GLN A 220 13.00 14.06 3.35
C GLN A 220 14.38 14.68 3.54
N TRP A 221 14.87 15.46 2.56
CA TRP A 221 16.10 16.20 2.69
C TRP A 221 16.02 17.25 3.82
N LEU A 222 14.90 17.99 3.94
CA LEU A 222 14.69 18.96 5.02
C LEU A 222 14.70 18.28 6.41
N ILE A 223 14.08 17.08 6.51
CA ILE A 223 14.05 16.29 7.74
C ILE A 223 15.46 15.80 8.09
N SER A 224 16.15 15.17 7.13
CA SER A 224 17.49 14.60 7.34
C SER A 224 18.55 15.67 7.61
N ASN A 225 18.31 16.92 7.25
CA ASN A 225 19.19 18.05 7.60
C ASN A 225 18.71 18.82 8.84
N GLY A 226 17.66 18.36 9.54
CA GLY A 226 17.18 18.92 10.79
C GLY A 226 16.45 20.26 10.65
N ILE A 227 16.15 20.71 9.43
CA ILE A 227 15.40 21.94 9.13
C ILE A 227 13.92 21.74 9.42
N MET A 228 13.38 20.56 9.04
CA MET A 228 12.01 20.15 9.35
C MET A 228 12.04 19.04 10.42
N LYS A 229 11.28 19.21 11.51
CA LYS A 229 11.24 18.26 12.63
C LYS A 229 9.89 17.55 12.62
N ILE A 230 9.90 16.22 12.55
CA ILE A 230 8.72 15.37 12.70
C ILE A 230 8.84 14.63 14.04
N SER A 231 7.80 14.66 14.83
CA SER A 231 7.74 14.03 16.18
C SER A 231 6.65 12.98 16.20
#